data_78782a33d32d903017ffa9f0992ada6f
#
_entry.id   78782a33d32d903017ffa9f0992ada6f
#
_cell.length_a   1.000
_cell.length_b   1.000
_cell.length_c   1.000
_cell.angle_alpha   90.00
_cell.angle_beta   90.00
_cell.angle_gamma   90.00
#
_symmetry.space_group_name_H-M   'P 1'
#
loop_
_entity.id
_entity.type
_entity.pdbx_description
1 polymer ?
#
loop_
_entity_poly.entity_id
_entity_poly.type
_entity_poly.pdbx_seq_one_letter_code
_entity_poly.pdbx_strand_id
1 'polypeptide(L)'
;MAELFKEIGIVIVDHGSRLQPSNEMLEQLAGLFAGRFASKYSIVEPAHMEIAEPSIATAFSRCVQRGAKRVIVCPFFLGPGKHWTQDIPRLTSEAAKAHPGVQYHVAQTLGIDDLILDLLEKRIGYCIGCEYECDQCRGTLRAG
;
A
#
# COMPACT_ATOMS: atom_id res chain seq x y z
N MET A 1 9.00 12.01 20.55
CA MET A 1 8.75 11.83 19.10
C MET A 1 9.11 10.43 18.63
N ALA A 2 10.33 9.94 18.89
CA ALA A 2 10.76 8.61 18.43
C ALA A 2 9.90 7.47 19.02
N GLU A 3 9.44 7.55 20.26
CA GLU A 3 8.59 6.53 20.86
C GLU A 3 7.17 6.53 20.31
N LEU A 4 6.65 7.70 19.89
CA LEU A 4 5.31 7.81 19.30
C LEU A 4 5.17 6.96 18.05
N PHE A 5 6.23 6.90 17.23
CA PHE A 5 6.21 6.13 15.99
C PHE A 5 6.33 4.61 16.21
N LYS A 6 6.90 4.18 17.33
CA LYS A 6 7.06 2.74 17.63
C LYS A 6 5.74 2.03 17.91
N GLU A 7 4.73 2.77 18.38
CA GLU A 7 3.40 2.25 18.69
C GLU A 7 2.41 2.43 17.53
N ILE A 8 2.90 2.89 16.37
CA ILE A 8 2.08 3.03 15.16
C ILE A 8 2.30 1.83 14.25
N GLY A 9 1.21 1.13 13.94
CA GLY A 9 1.17 0.13 12.89
C GLY A 9 0.77 0.76 11.57
N ILE A 10 1.49 0.41 10.52
CA ILE A 10 1.20 0.85 9.15
C ILE A 10 0.65 -0.33 8.38
N VAL A 11 -0.53 -0.17 7.79
CA VAL A 11 -1.10 -1.14 6.85
C VAL A 11 -1.10 -0.52 5.47
N ILE A 12 -0.39 -1.11 4.51
CA ILE A 12 -0.40 -0.69 3.11
C ILE A 12 -1.34 -1.61 2.37
N VAL A 13 -2.41 -1.06 1.80
CA VAL A 13 -3.50 -1.84 1.21
C VAL A 13 -3.75 -1.47 -0.25
N ASP A 14 -3.83 -2.47 -1.11
CA ASP A 14 -4.31 -2.35 -2.47
C ASP A 14 -5.72 -2.95 -2.62
N HIS A 15 -6.24 -2.94 -3.83
CA HIS A 15 -7.54 -3.53 -4.12
C HIS A 15 -7.57 -5.05 -3.89
N GLY A 16 -6.48 -5.73 -4.19
CA GLY A 16 -6.44 -7.18 -4.31
C GLY A 16 -6.75 -7.65 -5.73
N SER A 17 -6.21 -8.79 -6.09
CA SER A 17 -6.30 -9.32 -7.45
C SER A 17 -6.41 -10.84 -7.43
N ARG A 18 -7.05 -11.39 -8.45
CA ARG A 18 -6.99 -12.84 -8.74
C ARG A 18 -5.65 -13.24 -9.33
N LEU A 19 -4.88 -12.25 -9.83
CA LEU A 19 -3.55 -12.46 -10.37
C LEU A 19 -2.54 -12.41 -9.23
N GLN A 20 -2.02 -13.58 -8.84
CA GLN A 20 -1.09 -13.70 -7.70
C GLN A 20 0.14 -12.80 -7.80
N PRO A 21 0.82 -12.64 -8.96
CA PRO A 21 1.95 -11.72 -9.06
C PRO A 21 1.62 -10.27 -8.69
N SER A 22 0.38 -9.82 -8.91
CA SER A 22 -0.07 -8.49 -8.51
C SER A 22 -0.12 -8.35 -6.97
N ASN A 23 -0.64 -9.37 -6.29
CA ASN A 23 -0.69 -9.40 -4.82
C ASN A 23 0.72 -9.44 -4.22
N GLU A 24 1.60 -10.27 -4.77
CA GLU A 24 2.99 -10.38 -4.35
C GLU A 24 3.75 -9.06 -4.51
N MET A 25 3.44 -8.29 -5.55
CA MET A 25 4.06 -6.98 -5.76
C MET A 25 3.73 -6.02 -4.61
N LEU A 26 2.49 -5.99 -4.16
CA LEU A 26 2.09 -5.16 -3.00
C LEU A 26 2.81 -5.61 -1.73
N GLU A 27 2.88 -6.91 -1.50
CA GLU A 27 3.59 -7.48 -0.34
C GLU A 27 5.09 -7.14 -0.38
N GLN A 28 5.71 -7.23 -1.55
CA GLN A 28 7.10 -6.82 -1.76
C GLN A 28 7.30 -5.33 -1.48
N LEU A 29 6.39 -4.48 -1.97
CA LEU A 29 6.42 -3.04 -1.73
C LEU A 29 6.34 -2.73 -0.23
N ALA A 30 5.45 -3.38 0.50
CA ALA A 30 5.33 -3.22 1.94
C ALA A 30 6.61 -3.64 2.67
N GLY A 31 7.24 -4.74 2.25
CA GLY A 31 8.52 -5.18 2.77
C GLY A 31 9.65 -4.19 2.52
N LEU A 32 9.73 -3.63 1.32
CA LEU A 32 10.71 -2.60 0.97
C LEU A 32 10.49 -1.31 1.78
N PHE A 33 9.24 -0.90 1.97
CA PHE A 33 8.89 0.23 2.83
C PHE A 33 9.34 -0.02 4.27
N ALA A 34 9.02 -1.20 4.80
CA ALA A 34 9.41 -1.58 6.15
C ALA A 34 10.94 -1.53 6.35
N GLY A 35 11.70 -2.03 5.39
CA GLY A 35 13.16 -2.00 5.43
C GLY A 35 13.73 -0.58 5.37
N ARG A 36 13.22 0.24 4.44
CA ARG A 36 13.71 1.62 4.26
C ARG A 36 13.43 2.51 5.48
N PHE A 37 12.29 2.33 6.10
CA PHE A 37 11.83 3.18 7.20
C PHE A 37 11.83 2.46 8.56
N ALA A 38 12.63 1.41 8.71
CA ALA A 38 12.67 0.58 9.91
C ALA A 38 13.02 1.38 11.19
N SER A 39 13.83 2.43 11.07
CA SER A 39 14.16 3.29 12.21
C SER A 39 12.99 4.15 12.70
N LYS A 40 11.99 4.34 11.84
CA LYS A 40 10.82 5.18 12.16
C LYS A 40 9.56 4.35 12.40
N TYR A 41 9.29 3.37 11.54
CA TYR A 41 8.11 2.51 11.62
C TYR A 41 8.53 1.05 11.75
N SER A 42 8.37 0.50 12.94
CA SER A 42 8.76 -0.88 13.23
C SER A 42 7.65 -1.90 12.92
N ILE A 43 6.42 -1.44 12.71
CA ILE A 43 5.25 -2.29 12.48
C ILE A 43 4.63 -1.91 11.14
N VAL A 44 4.87 -2.73 10.12
CA VAL A 44 4.34 -2.54 8.77
C VAL A 44 3.76 -3.87 8.27
N GLU A 45 2.53 -3.85 7.80
CA GLU A 45 1.84 -5.03 7.29
C GLU A 45 1.19 -4.73 5.93
N PRO A 46 1.26 -5.65 4.97
CA PRO A 46 0.51 -5.54 3.73
C PRO A 46 -0.94 -5.98 3.94
N ALA A 47 -1.84 -5.46 3.11
CA ALA A 47 -3.21 -5.93 3.04
C ALA A 47 -3.77 -5.82 1.64
N HIS A 48 -4.78 -6.63 1.35
CA HIS A 48 -5.62 -6.52 0.17
C HIS A 48 -7.04 -6.20 0.62
N MET A 49 -7.70 -5.27 -0.07
CA MET A 49 -9.06 -4.87 0.30
C MET A 49 -10.03 -6.02 0.17
N GLU A 50 -9.89 -6.81 -0.89
CA GLU A 50 -10.72 -7.99 -1.16
C GLU A 50 -9.95 -9.02 -1.99
N ILE A 51 -10.56 -10.17 -2.27
CA ILE A 51 -10.10 -11.24 -3.17
C ILE A 51 -8.94 -12.07 -2.59
N ALA A 52 -7.97 -11.46 -1.93
CA ALA A 52 -6.77 -12.13 -1.44
C ALA A 52 -6.49 -11.83 0.03
N GLU A 53 -5.83 -12.78 0.71
CA GLU A 53 -5.24 -12.56 2.02
C GLU A 53 -3.79 -12.04 1.88
N PRO A 54 -3.27 -11.27 2.85
CA PRO A 54 -3.96 -10.84 4.07
C PRO A 54 -5.00 -9.73 3.81
N SER A 55 -6.14 -9.85 4.47
CA SER A 55 -7.18 -8.83 4.46
C SER A 55 -6.80 -7.64 5.37
N ILE A 56 -7.58 -6.55 5.31
CA ILE A 56 -7.42 -5.43 6.23
C ILE A 56 -7.58 -5.91 7.69
N ALA A 57 -8.56 -6.77 7.97
CA ALA A 57 -8.75 -7.30 9.31
C ALA A 57 -7.54 -8.10 9.81
N THR A 58 -6.98 -8.95 8.95
CA THR A 58 -5.77 -9.72 9.27
C THR A 58 -4.56 -8.82 9.53
N ALA A 59 -4.32 -7.86 8.66
CA ALA A 59 -3.20 -6.93 8.80
C ALA A 59 -3.34 -6.05 10.05
N PHE A 60 -4.56 -5.57 10.32
CA PHE A 60 -4.87 -4.79 11.52
C PHE A 60 -4.53 -5.58 12.80
N SER A 61 -5.01 -6.83 12.88
CA SER A 61 -4.71 -7.74 14.00
C SER A 61 -3.22 -7.98 14.17
N ARG A 62 -2.48 -8.18 13.07
CA ARG A 62 -1.03 -8.35 13.13
C ARG A 62 -0.33 -7.12 13.67
N CYS A 63 -0.75 -5.93 13.28
CA CYS A 63 -0.23 -4.69 13.84
C CYS A 63 -0.45 -4.63 15.35
N VAL A 64 -1.64 -4.94 15.83
CA VAL A 64 -1.97 -4.95 17.26
C VAL A 64 -1.15 -5.98 18.02
N GLN A 65 -1.01 -7.19 17.49
CA GLN A 65 -0.18 -8.25 18.09
C GLN A 65 1.29 -7.85 18.20
N ARG A 66 1.77 -7.00 17.31
CA ARG A 66 3.14 -6.45 17.32
C ARG A 66 3.28 -5.22 18.22
N GLY A 67 2.22 -4.81 18.90
CA GLY A 67 2.25 -3.73 19.89
C GLY A 67 1.72 -2.39 19.40
N ALA A 68 1.06 -2.33 18.26
CA ALA A 68 0.46 -1.08 17.77
C ALA A 68 -0.68 -0.63 18.70
N LYS A 69 -0.66 0.63 19.10
CA LYS A 69 -1.76 1.31 19.79
C LYS A 69 -2.56 2.20 18.84
N ARG A 70 -2.00 2.46 17.69
CA ARG A 70 -2.66 3.18 16.59
C ARG A 70 -2.30 2.51 15.28
N VAL A 71 -3.28 2.29 14.42
CA VAL A 71 -3.08 1.72 13.08
C VAL A 71 -3.44 2.78 12.04
N ILE A 72 -2.51 3.02 11.12
CA ILE A 72 -2.74 3.90 9.96
C ILE A 72 -2.85 3.00 8.74
N VAL A 73 -4.01 3.02 8.11
CA VAL A 73 -4.28 2.28 6.88
C VAL A 73 -4.01 3.20 5.69
N CYS A 74 -3.04 2.81 4.87
CA CYS A 74 -2.54 3.61 3.74
C CYS A 74 -3.04 2.99 2.42
N PRO A 75 -4.03 3.59 1.77
CA PRO A 75 -4.51 3.09 0.49
C PRO A 75 -3.45 3.28 -0.61
N PHE A 76 -3.05 2.18 -1.24
CA PHE A 76 -2.15 2.21 -2.38
C PHE A 76 -2.97 2.38 -3.66
N PHE A 77 -3.61 3.55 -3.78
CA PHE A 77 -4.41 3.98 -4.92
C PHE A 77 -3.95 5.35 -5.37
N LEU A 78 -4.00 5.58 -6.67
CA LEU A 78 -3.60 6.87 -7.22
C LEU A 78 -4.61 7.96 -6.88
N GLY A 79 -5.87 7.74 -7.18
CA GLY A 79 -6.91 8.74 -7.03
C GLY A 79 -8.07 8.30 -6.13
N PRO A 80 -8.96 9.24 -5.78
CA PRO A 80 -10.15 8.92 -5.02
C PRO A 80 -11.11 8.08 -5.86
N GLY A 81 -11.89 7.23 -5.18
CA GLY A 81 -12.92 6.42 -5.77
C GLY A 81 -13.78 5.80 -4.69
N LYS A 82 -14.81 5.06 -5.06
CA LYS A 82 -15.73 4.42 -4.13
C LYS A 82 -15.00 3.53 -3.13
N HIS A 83 -14.01 2.76 -3.59
CA HIS A 83 -13.25 1.85 -2.73
C HIS A 83 -12.48 2.60 -1.64
N TRP A 84 -11.88 3.73 -1.97
CA TRP A 84 -11.19 4.53 -0.97
C TRP A 84 -12.15 5.31 -0.06
N THR A 85 -13.22 5.90 -0.63
CA THR A 85 -14.10 6.78 0.15
C THR A 85 -15.08 6.02 1.04
N GLN A 86 -15.42 4.78 0.72
CA GLN A 86 -16.44 3.99 1.40
C GLN A 86 -15.93 2.66 1.93
N ASP A 87 -15.30 1.84 1.09
CA ASP A 87 -14.99 0.45 1.42
C ASP A 87 -13.83 0.34 2.41
N ILE A 88 -12.71 1.03 2.18
CA ILE A 88 -11.56 0.97 3.09
C ILE A 88 -11.89 1.55 4.47
N PRO A 89 -12.53 2.73 4.59
CA PRO A 89 -12.97 3.22 5.91
C PRO A 89 -13.90 2.24 6.64
N ARG A 90 -14.86 1.64 5.93
CA ARG A 90 -15.78 0.65 6.51
C ARG A 90 -15.03 -0.59 6.99
N LEU A 91 -14.19 -1.18 6.15
CA LEU A 91 -13.42 -2.38 6.51
C LEU A 91 -12.45 -2.11 7.66
N THR A 92 -11.85 -0.93 7.70
CA THR A 92 -10.96 -0.51 8.80
C THR A 92 -11.74 -0.37 10.10
N SER A 93 -12.90 0.27 10.05
CA SER A 93 -13.80 0.40 11.22
C SER A 93 -14.23 -0.97 11.75
N GLU A 94 -14.60 -1.89 10.87
CA GLU A 94 -14.97 -3.25 11.25
C GLU A 94 -13.80 -4.00 11.90
N ALA A 95 -12.59 -3.89 11.33
CA ALA A 95 -11.40 -4.50 11.89
C ALA A 95 -11.09 -3.95 13.31
N ALA A 96 -11.23 -2.65 13.50
CA ALA A 96 -10.96 -2.00 14.79
C ALA A 96 -11.90 -2.45 15.90
N LYS A 97 -13.13 -2.88 15.57
CA LYS A 97 -14.09 -3.38 16.59
C LYS A 97 -13.56 -4.58 17.37
N ALA A 98 -12.70 -5.39 16.77
CA ALA A 98 -12.08 -6.54 17.42
C ALA A 98 -10.94 -6.15 18.39
N HIS A 99 -10.53 -4.87 18.39
CA HIS A 99 -9.40 -4.36 19.15
C HIS A 99 -9.77 -3.08 19.92
N PRO A 100 -10.65 -3.17 20.94
CA PRO A 100 -11.05 -2.01 21.72
C PRO A 100 -9.84 -1.29 22.32
N GLY A 101 -9.85 0.04 22.27
CA GLY A 101 -8.76 0.88 22.76
C GLY A 101 -7.66 1.18 21.73
N VAL A 102 -7.62 0.48 20.60
CA VAL A 102 -6.70 0.79 19.51
C VAL A 102 -7.31 1.87 18.62
N GLN A 103 -6.56 2.94 18.42
CA GLN A 103 -6.97 4.02 17.51
C GLN A 103 -6.65 3.64 16.07
N TYR A 104 -7.37 4.20 15.12
CA TYR A 104 -7.06 4.02 13.71
C TYR A 104 -7.32 5.27 12.89
N HIS A 105 -6.67 5.34 11.75
CA HIS A 105 -6.84 6.41 10.76
C HIS A 105 -6.66 5.82 9.36
N VAL A 106 -7.46 6.27 8.42
CA VAL A 106 -7.29 5.96 6.99
C VAL A 106 -6.63 7.17 6.34
N ALA A 107 -5.42 6.97 5.84
CA ALA A 107 -4.67 8.01 5.15
C ALA A 107 -5.28 8.32 3.78
N GLN A 108 -4.94 9.47 3.23
CA GLN A 108 -5.32 9.82 1.86
C GLN A 108 -4.62 8.91 0.84
N THR A 109 -5.17 8.85 -0.37
CA THR A 109 -4.55 8.17 -1.50
C THR A 109 -3.23 8.85 -1.90
N LEU A 110 -2.46 8.22 -2.79
CA LEU A 110 -1.18 8.78 -3.26
C LEU A 110 -1.37 10.15 -3.93
N GLY A 111 -2.41 10.28 -4.75
CA GLY A 111 -2.78 11.54 -5.37
C GLY A 111 -1.71 12.09 -6.33
N ILE A 112 -1.77 13.39 -6.55
CA ILE A 112 -0.81 14.11 -7.38
C ILE A 112 0.30 14.63 -6.48
N ASP A 113 1.52 14.19 -6.76
CA ASP A 113 2.73 14.57 -6.02
C ASP A 113 3.92 14.59 -6.99
N ASP A 114 4.92 15.41 -6.72
CA ASP A 114 6.11 15.49 -7.56
C ASP A 114 6.80 14.13 -7.72
N LEU A 115 6.76 13.29 -6.69
CA LEU A 115 7.31 11.93 -6.76
C LEU A 115 6.60 11.06 -7.79
N ILE A 116 5.29 11.22 -7.96
CA ILE A 116 4.51 10.51 -8.98
C ILE A 116 4.90 11.00 -10.38
N LEU A 117 5.08 12.30 -10.55
CA LEU A 117 5.54 12.89 -11.82
C LEU A 117 6.94 12.38 -12.18
N ASP A 118 7.85 12.36 -11.22
CA ASP A 118 9.21 11.83 -11.41
C ASP A 118 9.20 10.35 -11.77
N LEU A 119 8.35 9.55 -11.12
CA LEU A 119 8.22 8.14 -11.43
C LEU A 119 7.69 7.93 -12.86
N LEU A 120 6.69 8.72 -13.26
CA LEU A 120 6.12 8.65 -14.61
C LEU A 120 7.19 9.00 -15.67
N GLU A 121 7.94 10.07 -15.46
CA GLU A 121 9.07 10.45 -16.34
C GLU A 121 10.13 9.34 -16.41
N LYS A 122 10.47 8.74 -15.28
CA LYS A 122 11.43 7.63 -15.23
C LYS A 122 10.98 6.45 -16.09
N ARG A 123 9.68 6.10 -16.06
CA ARG A 123 9.13 5.02 -16.88
C ARG A 123 9.18 5.33 -18.36
N ILE A 124 8.78 6.53 -18.75
CA ILE A 124 8.81 7.01 -20.14
C ILE A 124 10.25 7.04 -20.65
N GLY A 125 11.15 7.65 -19.91
CA GLY A 125 12.57 7.75 -20.28
C GLY A 125 13.24 6.39 -20.43
N TYR A 126 12.88 5.42 -19.59
CA TYR A 126 13.38 4.05 -19.72
C TYR A 126 12.94 3.41 -21.04
N CYS A 127 11.67 3.53 -21.40
CA CYS A 127 11.15 3.01 -22.68
C CYS A 127 11.86 3.62 -23.89
N ILE A 128 12.07 4.94 -23.88
CA ILE A 128 12.79 5.63 -24.96
C ILE A 128 14.26 5.18 -25.00
N GLY A 129 14.91 5.10 -23.83
CA GLY A 129 16.33 4.71 -23.74
C GLY A 129 16.62 3.27 -24.17
N CYS A 130 15.69 2.36 -24.01
CA CYS A 130 15.82 0.97 -24.48
C CYS A 130 15.19 0.75 -25.87
N GLU A 131 14.85 1.83 -26.58
CA GLU A 131 14.24 1.76 -27.92
C GLU A 131 12.96 0.90 -27.96
N TYR A 132 12.17 0.92 -26.88
CA TYR A 132 10.91 0.18 -26.71
C TYR A 132 11.07 -1.35 -26.71
N GLU A 133 12.26 -1.83 -26.39
CA GLU A 133 12.62 -3.26 -26.38
C GLU A 133 12.95 -3.81 -24.99
N CYS A 134 12.49 -3.12 -23.91
CA CYS A 134 12.66 -3.66 -22.56
C CYS A 134 11.81 -4.92 -22.36
N ASP A 135 12.14 -5.72 -21.34
CA ASP A 135 11.47 -6.99 -21.07
C ASP A 135 9.95 -6.87 -20.86
N GLN A 136 9.49 -5.71 -20.38
CA GLN A 136 8.07 -5.47 -20.10
C GLN A 136 7.30 -4.93 -21.30
N CYS A 137 7.95 -4.22 -22.23
CA CYS A 137 7.27 -3.53 -23.31
C CYS A 137 7.74 -3.96 -24.71
N ARG A 138 8.51 -5.03 -24.82
CA ARG A 138 9.01 -5.54 -26.11
C ARG A 138 7.88 -5.75 -27.11
N GLY A 139 8.06 -5.24 -28.32
CA GLY A 139 7.11 -5.39 -29.41
C GLY A 139 5.80 -4.63 -29.24
N THR A 140 5.71 -3.70 -28.26
CA THR A 140 4.51 -2.88 -28.06
C THR A 140 4.51 -1.60 -28.89
N LEU A 141 5.65 -1.20 -29.46
CA LEU A 141 5.68 -0.05 -30.38
C LEU A 141 4.92 -0.39 -31.67
N ARG A 142 3.95 0.45 -32.01
CA ARG A 142 3.08 0.25 -33.17
C ARG A 142 2.97 1.54 -33.99
N ALA A 143 2.85 1.39 -35.31
CA ALA A 143 2.41 2.46 -36.17
C ALA A 143 0.88 2.54 -36.18
N GLY A 144 0.34 3.74 -36.08
CA GLY A 144 -1.10 4.01 -36.12
C GLY A 144 -1.70 3.93 -37.52
#